data_a9c0e8da1033895a46a5af453f94ddf8
#
_entry.id   a9c0e8da1033895a46a5af453f94ddf8
#
_cell.length_a   1.000
_cell.length_b   1.000
_cell.length_c   1.000
_cell.angle_alpha   90.00
_cell.angle_beta   90.00
_cell.angle_gamma   90.00
#
_symmetry.space_group_name_H-M   'P 1'
#
loop_
_entity.id
_entity.type
_entity.pdbx_description
1 polymer ?
#
loop_
_entity_poly.entity_id
_entity_poly.type
_entity_poly.pdbx_seq_one_letter_code
_entity_poly.pdbx_strand_id
1 'polypeptide(L)'
;MIINKENAIFAYKGFDKNFCCHDFQYEVGKEYHITGDLKICKNGFHACEDLIDTFSYYPMGNSRFAIVKLWGDVFYGDDKMCASNIEIVKELSLKDIVKHYVISKIDFLEHKNCTRFELNKSENELCNKGYGNYIISTHNYKRIVSRGSYNYIVTTGGSNTIFSIGDATNINCIGSSTYLVSIGSRSKISLDHNFTAALYGNNNKITLSYNHGSIISNGNDCFITIISNYVRCETNGENNKINVIGNSIIDSKGINDELILNGDDIMFRAKYGSAITCVGRKKMIVDDKCIASDTWYRYFYGNIQPYNMNM
;
A
#
# COMPACT_ATOMS: atom_id res chain seq x y z
N MET A 1 -12.38 -32.48 7.90
CA MET A 1 -13.50 -32.08 8.80
C MET A 1 -14.62 -31.55 7.93
N ILE A 2 -15.90 -31.88 8.21
CA ILE A 2 -17.04 -31.34 7.46
C ILE A 2 -17.64 -30.17 8.24
N ILE A 3 -17.78 -29.02 7.59
CA ILE A 3 -18.34 -27.81 8.17
C ILE A 3 -19.60 -27.41 7.43
N ASN A 4 -20.68 -27.19 8.15
CA ASN A 4 -21.93 -26.70 7.57
C ASN A 4 -21.81 -25.23 7.18
N LYS A 5 -22.55 -24.79 6.14
CA LYS A 5 -22.50 -23.41 5.65
C LYS A 5 -22.85 -22.36 6.73
N GLU A 6 -23.72 -22.68 7.68
CA GLU A 6 -24.08 -21.81 8.80
C GLU A 6 -22.90 -21.53 9.73
N ASN A 7 -21.94 -22.46 9.81
CA ASN A 7 -20.71 -22.35 10.59
C ASN A 7 -19.47 -22.10 9.72
N ALA A 8 -19.66 -21.56 8.50
CA ALA A 8 -18.60 -21.35 7.55
C ALA A 8 -17.44 -20.53 8.15
N ILE A 9 -16.23 -20.91 7.81
CA ILE A 9 -15.01 -20.26 8.28
C ILE A 9 -14.77 -19.00 7.46
N PHE A 10 -14.64 -17.85 8.13
CA PHE A 10 -14.15 -16.62 7.49
C PHE A 10 -12.65 -16.68 7.35
N ALA A 11 -12.17 -16.40 6.15
CA ALA A 11 -10.76 -16.42 5.80
C ALA A 11 -10.42 -15.36 4.75
N TYR A 12 -9.17 -15.26 4.40
CA TYR A 12 -8.67 -14.31 3.41
C TYR A 12 -8.10 -15.07 2.21
N LYS A 13 -8.41 -14.57 1.02
CA LYS A 13 -7.90 -15.13 -0.24
C LYS A 13 -7.29 -14.03 -1.11
N GLY A 14 -6.11 -14.33 -1.65
CA GLY A 14 -5.46 -13.54 -2.68
C GLY A 14 -5.83 -14.01 -4.08
N PHE A 15 -5.76 -13.10 -5.03
CA PHE A 15 -6.01 -13.28 -6.46
C PHE A 15 -5.01 -12.46 -7.27
N ASP A 16 -4.84 -12.77 -8.53
CA ASP A 16 -4.13 -11.92 -9.46
C ASP A 16 -4.88 -10.60 -9.73
N LYS A 17 -4.31 -9.74 -10.57
CA LYS A 17 -4.91 -8.44 -10.94
C LYS A 17 -6.29 -8.56 -11.61
N ASN A 18 -6.60 -9.70 -12.22
CA ASN A 18 -7.86 -9.97 -12.91
C ASN A 18 -8.89 -10.66 -12.01
N PHE A 19 -8.59 -10.82 -10.72
CA PHE A 19 -9.40 -11.57 -9.76
C PHE A 19 -9.47 -13.06 -10.07
N CYS A 20 -8.39 -13.61 -10.65
CA CYS A 20 -8.20 -15.02 -10.93
C CYS A 20 -7.27 -15.67 -9.88
N CYS A 21 -7.45 -16.97 -9.68
CA CYS A 21 -6.49 -17.81 -8.98
C CYS A 21 -6.18 -19.00 -9.88
N HIS A 22 -4.95 -19.13 -10.35
CA HIS A 22 -4.61 -19.93 -11.51
C HIS A 22 -5.50 -19.54 -12.71
N ASP A 23 -6.11 -20.48 -13.39
CA ASP A 23 -6.96 -20.22 -14.55
C ASP A 23 -8.45 -20.06 -14.20
N PHE A 24 -8.78 -19.97 -12.89
CA PHE A 24 -10.15 -19.86 -12.44
C PHE A 24 -10.52 -18.41 -12.06
N GLN A 25 -11.57 -17.89 -12.74
CA GLN A 25 -12.11 -16.55 -12.50
C GLN A 25 -13.11 -16.55 -11.36
N TYR A 26 -12.94 -15.63 -10.42
CA TYR A 26 -13.85 -15.41 -9.29
C TYR A 26 -14.65 -14.12 -9.44
N GLU A 27 -15.81 -14.07 -8.78
CA GLU A 27 -16.67 -12.89 -8.71
C GLU A 27 -17.15 -12.68 -7.27
N VAL A 28 -17.21 -11.43 -6.83
CA VAL A 28 -17.76 -11.08 -5.50
C VAL A 28 -19.24 -11.42 -5.44
N GLY A 29 -19.68 -12.02 -4.31
CA GLY A 29 -21.04 -12.49 -4.08
C GLY A 29 -21.35 -13.85 -4.68
N LYS A 30 -20.39 -14.51 -5.33
CA LYS A 30 -20.57 -15.85 -5.92
C LYS A 30 -20.07 -16.95 -4.98
N GLU A 31 -20.77 -18.07 -5.07
CA GLU A 31 -20.40 -19.34 -4.42
C GLU A 31 -19.87 -20.31 -5.46
N TYR A 32 -18.87 -21.08 -5.06
CA TYR A 32 -18.26 -22.10 -5.90
C TYR A 32 -18.15 -23.41 -5.13
N HIS A 33 -18.28 -24.51 -5.83
CA HIS A 33 -18.21 -25.86 -5.30
C HIS A 33 -17.26 -26.70 -6.14
N ILE A 34 -16.49 -27.57 -5.49
CA ILE A 34 -15.63 -28.55 -6.15
C ILE A 34 -15.90 -29.93 -5.55
N THR A 35 -15.91 -30.95 -6.40
CA THR A 35 -16.06 -32.35 -6.01
C THR A 35 -14.73 -33.10 -6.14
N GLY A 36 -14.62 -34.23 -5.44
CA GLY A 36 -13.42 -35.06 -5.44
C GLY A 36 -12.55 -34.85 -4.21
N ASP A 37 -11.46 -35.61 -4.12
CA ASP A 37 -10.58 -35.61 -2.96
C ASP A 37 -9.83 -34.28 -2.87
N LEU A 38 -10.04 -33.53 -1.79
CA LEU A 38 -9.35 -32.30 -1.50
C LEU A 38 -7.89 -32.57 -1.17
N LYS A 39 -7.02 -31.75 -1.73
CA LYS A 39 -5.59 -31.82 -1.47
C LYS A 39 -4.98 -30.42 -1.47
N ILE A 40 -4.35 -30.04 -0.35
CA ILE A 40 -3.65 -28.75 -0.22
C ILE A 40 -2.67 -28.59 -1.39
N CYS A 41 -2.68 -27.42 -2.00
CA CYS A 41 -1.92 -27.04 -3.18
C CYS A 41 -2.25 -27.79 -4.50
N LYS A 42 -3.28 -28.61 -4.53
CA LYS A 42 -3.65 -29.38 -5.74
C LYS A 42 -5.13 -29.27 -6.11
N ASN A 43 -6.04 -29.58 -5.18
CA ASN A 43 -7.47 -29.60 -5.42
C ASN A 43 -8.23 -29.00 -4.26
N GLY A 44 -9.11 -28.02 -4.52
CA GLY A 44 -9.93 -27.32 -3.53
C GLY A 44 -9.69 -25.80 -3.52
N PHE A 45 -10.55 -25.11 -2.81
CA PHE A 45 -10.47 -23.66 -2.65
C PHE A 45 -9.59 -23.31 -1.46
N HIS A 46 -8.47 -22.64 -1.75
CA HIS A 46 -7.47 -22.28 -0.74
C HIS A 46 -7.67 -20.86 -0.22
N ALA A 47 -7.55 -20.68 1.09
CA ALA A 47 -7.55 -19.38 1.77
C ALA A 47 -6.68 -19.46 3.04
N CYS A 48 -6.33 -18.32 3.62
CA CYS A 48 -5.51 -18.20 4.84
C CYS A 48 -6.37 -17.62 5.97
N GLU A 49 -6.16 -18.10 7.20
CA GLU A 49 -6.80 -17.50 8.38
C GLU A 49 -6.20 -16.14 8.70
N ASP A 50 -4.89 -16.02 8.58
CA ASP A 50 -4.21 -14.72 8.72
C ASP A 50 -4.07 -14.06 7.33
N LEU A 51 -4.49 -12.81 7.27
CA LEU A 51 -4.38 -12.03 6.04
C LEU A 51 -2.94 -11.92 5.53
N ILE A 52 -1.95 -11.84 6.43
CA ILE A 52 -0.54 -11.70 6.04
C ILE A 52 -0.03 -12.93 5.30
N ASP A 53 -0.49 -14.10 5.65
CA ASP A 53 -0.07 -15.33 4.99
C ASP A 53 -0.47 -15.34 3.51
N THR A 54 -1.55 -14.60 3.15
CA THR A 54 -1.93 -14.43 1.74
C THR A 54 -0.85 -13.71 0.93
N PHE A 55 -0.05 -12.82 1.54
CA PHE A 55 0.97 -12.03 0.85
C PHE A 55 2.19 -12.85 0.42
N SER A 56 2.39 -14.02 1.03
CA SER A 56 3.40 -14.98 0.61
C SER A 56 3.08 -15.60 -0.77
N TYR A 57 1.81 -15.62 -1.14
CA TYR A 57 1.31 -16.18 -2.40
C TYR A 57 0.96 -15.11 -3.44
N TYR A 58 0.50 -13.95 -2.97
CA TYR A 58 0.00 -12.84 -3.80
C TYR A 58 0.60 -11.53 -3.31
N PRO A 59 1.61 -10.97 -4.00
CA PRO A 59 2.27 -9.73 -3.58
C PRO A 59 1.31 -8.54 -3.68
N MET A 60 1.28 -7.71 -2.66
CA MET A 60 0.32 -6.61 -2.48
C MET A 60 0.25 -5.60 -3.64
N GLY A 61 1.33 -5.40 -4.39
CA GLY A 61 1.39 -4.39 -5.47
C GLY A 61 0.63 -4.74 -6.74
N ASN A 62 0.38 -6.05 -6.99
CA ASN A 62 -0.23 -6.54 -8.24
C ASN A 62 -1.36 -7.55 -8.01
N SER A 63 -1.87 -7.63 -6.80
CA SER A 63 -2.85 -8.65 -6.41
C SER A 63 -4.08 -8.01 -5.78
N ARG A 64 -5.17 -8.74 -5.84
CA ARG A 64 -6.45 -8.39 -5.22
C ARG A 64 -6.73 -9.35 -4.08
N PHE A 65 -7.49 -8.93 -3.09
CA PHE A 65 -7.76 -9.72 -1.88
C PHE A 65 -9.23 -9.63 -1.51
N ALA A 66 -9.76 -10.73 -0.98
CA ALA A 66 -11.15 -10.78 -0.52
C ALA A 66 -11.29 -11.51 0.81
N ILE A 67 -12.31 -11.12 1.57
CA ILE A 67 -12.88 -11.96 2.60
C ILE A 67 -13.69 -13.06 1.92
N VAL A 68 -13.49 -14.29 2.34
CA VAL A 68 -14.19 -15.46 1.84
C VAL A 68 -14.79 -16.25 2.99
N LYS A 69 -15.81 -17.07 2.70
CA LYS A 69 -16.30 -18.11 3.58
C LYS A 69 -15.96 -19.47 3.00
N LEU A 70 -15.51 -20.37 3.83
CA LEU A 70 -15.17 -21.74 3.48
C LEU A 70 -16.04 -22.71 4.27
N TRP A 71 -16.58 -23.72 3.60
CA TRP A 71 -17.37 -24.80 4.22
C TRP A 71 -17.31 -26.09 3.40
N GLY A 72 -18.01 -27.13 3.87
CA GLY A 72 -17.99 -28.49 3.33
C GLY A 72 -16.81 -29.25 3.91
N ASP A 73 -16.15 -30.06 3.09
CA ASP A 73 -14.91 -30.70 3.50
C ASP A 73 -13.82 -29.61 3.66
N VAL A 74 -13.17 -29.55 4.82
CA VAL A 74 -12.12 -28.58 5.12
C VAL A 74 -10.89 -29.29 5.66
N PHE A 75 -9.74 -28.97 5.09
CA PHE A 75 -8.41 -29.40 5.52
C PHE A 75 -7.55 -28.21 5.87
N TYR A 76 -6.85 -28.29 7.00
CA TYR A 76 -5.93 -27.28 7.48
C TYR A 76 -4.50 -27.67 7.12
N GLY A 77 -3.72 -26.71 6.63
CA GLY A 77 -2.27 -26.76 6.48
C GLY A 77 -1.60 -25.82 7.48
N ASP A 78 -0.32 -25.55 7.28
CA ASP A 78 0.47 -24.73 8.22
C ASP A 78 0.06 -23.25 8.19
N ASP A 79 -0.17 -22.69 7.00
CA ASP A 79 -0.47 -21.27 6.78
C ASP A 79 -1.72 -21.00 5.94
N LYS A 80 -2.40 -22.08 5.52
CA LYS A 80 -3.61 -22.02 4.69
C LYS A 80 -4.51 -23.22 4.93
N MET A 81 -5.76 -23.05 4.58
CA MET A 81 -6.76 -24.12 4.54
C MET A 81 -7.25 -24.34 3.12
N CYS A 82 -7.86 -25.50 2.90
CA CYS A 82 -8.44 -25.92 1.64
C CYS A 82 -9.86 -26.44 1.88
N ALA A 83 -10.85 -25.97 1.13
CA ALA A 83 -12.25 -26.36 1.29
C ALA A 83 -12.90 -26.79 -0.03
N SER A 84 -13.99 -27.58 0.08
CA SER A 84 -14.80 -27.96 -1.07
C SER A 84 -15.75 -26.86 -1.54
N ASN A 85 -16.06 -25.89 -0.68
CA ASN A 85 -16.94 -24.78 -1.01
C ASN A 85 -16.31 -23.46 -0.59
N ILE A 86 -16.56 -22.42 -1.39
CA ILE A 86 -16.12 -21.06 -1.11
C ILE A 86 -17.19 -20.05 -1.56
N GLU A 87 -17.41 -19.02 -0.76
CA GLU A 87 -18.13 -17.79 -1.14
C GLU A 87 -17.16 -16.63 -1.12
N ILE A 88 -17.16 -15.81 -2.18
CA ILE A 88 -16.42 -14.55 -2.21
C ILE A 88 -17.29 -13.47 -1.61
N VAL A 89 -17.08 -13.15 -0.34
CA VAL A 89 -17.98 -12.26 0.42
C VAL A 89 -17.78 -10.80 0.02
N LYS A 90 -16.54 -10.35 0.01
CA LYS A 90 -16.21 -8.94 -0.25
C LYS A 90 -14.77 -8.78 -0.68
N GLU A 91 -14.54 -8.04 -1.74
CA GLU A 91 -13.18 -7.59 -2.09
C GLU A 91 -12.70 -6.51 -1.11
N LEU A 92 -11.45 -6.61 -0.73
CA LEU A 92 -10.79 -5.69 0.19
C LEU A 92 -9.90 -4.71 -0.57
N SER A 93 -10.08 -3.41 -0.33
CA SER A 93 -9.05 -2.44 -0.65
C SER A 93 -7.83 -2.64 0.27
N LEU A 94 -6.66 -2.21 -0.15
CA LEU A 94 -5.47 -2.26 0.70
C LEU A 94 -5.70 -1.56 2.05
N LYS A 95 -6.45 -0.47 2.06
CA LYS A 95 -6.88 0.23 3.28
C LYS A 95 -7.71 -0.66 4.21
N ASP A 96 -8.67 -1.42 3.65
CA ASP A 96 -9.50 -2.34 4.43
C ASP A 96 -8.66 -3.49 4.98
N ILE A 97 -7.76 -4.05 4.17
CA ILE A 97 -6.82 -5.09 4.56
C ILE A 97 -6.03 -4.68 5.80
N VAL A 98 -5.39 -3.52 5.74
CA VAL A 98 -4.58 -3.04 6.87
C VAL A 98 -5.43 -2.73 8.09
N LYS A 99 -6.63 -2.18 7.91
CA LYS A 99 -7.55 -1.96 9.04
C LYS A 99 -7.93 -3.26 9.73
N HIS A 100 -8.36 -4.27 8.98
CA HIS A 100 -8.71 -5.58 9.53
C HIS A 100 -7.53 -6.21 10.26
N TYR A 101 -6.38 -6.23 9.62
CA TYR A 101 -5.17 -6.80 10.20
C TYR A 101 -4.76 -6.10 11.50
N VAL A 102 -4.66 -4.76 11.48
CA VAL A 102 -4.27 -3.98 12.66
C VAL A 102 -5.27 -4.19 13.80
N ILE A 103 -6.57 -4.21 13.51
CA ILE A 103 -7.58 -4.45 14.52
C ILE A 103 -7.42 -5.85 15.12
N SER A 104 -7.29 -6.90 14.31
CA SER A 104 -7.15 -8.28 14.81
C SER A 104 -5.92 -8.49 15.70
N LYS A 105 -4.82 -7.81 15.40
CA LYS A 105 -3.56 -7.93 16.18
C LYS A 105 -3.52 -7.05 17.44
N ILE A 106 -4.32 -6.00 17.49
CA ILE A 106 -4.17 -4.94 18.51
C ILE A 106 -5.35 -4.84 19.47
N ASP A 107 -6.54 -5.29 19.12
CA ASP A 107 -7.75 -5.04 19.96
C ASP A 107 -7.66 -5.58 21.39
N PHE A 108 -6.95 -6.68 21.60
CA PHE A 108 -6.73 -7.29 22.90
C PHE A 108 -5.52 -6.71 23.67
N LEU A 109 -4.73 -5.83 23.05
CA LEU A 109 -3.59 -5.23 23.74
C LEU A 109 -4.02 -4.12 24.69
N GLU A 110 -3.29 -3.99 25.80
CA GLU A 110 -3.40 -2.84 26.68
C GLU A 110 -2.92 -1.55 26.00
N HIS A 111 -3.55 -0.43 26.33
CA HIS A 111 -3.09 0.88 25.90
C HIS A 111 -1.80 1.25 26.62
N LYS A 112 -0.71 1.44 25.85
CA LYS A 112 0.56 1.97 26.38
C LYS A 112 0.87 3.28 25.64
N ASN A 113 0.91 4.37 26.42
CA ASN A 113 1.14 5.70 25.87
C ASN A 113 2.54 6.19 26.25
N CYS A 114 3.14 7.03 25.39
CA CYS A 114 4.46 7.63 25.60
C CYS A 114 5.53 6.59 25.99
N THR A 115 5.43 5.39 25.44
CA THR A 115 6.30 4.26 25.75
C THR A 115 7.30 4.05 24.61
N ARG A 116 8.53 3.66 24.97
CA ARG A 116 9.55 3.23 24.02
C ARG A 116 9.47 1.72 23.82
N PHE A 117 9.36 1.31 22.57
CA PHE A 117 9.41 -0.08 22.13
C PHE A 117 10.62 -0.26 21.20
N GLU A 118 11.35 -1.35 21.38
CA GLU A 118 12.47 -1.71 20.53
C GLU A 118 12.34 -3.17 20.13
N LEU A 119 12.37 -3.47 18.82
CA LEU A 119 12.36 -4.84 18.34
C LEU A 119 13.75 -5.46 18.45
N ASN A 120 13.84 -6.55 19.19
CA ASN A 120 15.04 -7.36 19.31
C ASN A 120 15.26 -8.25 18.08
N LYS A 121 16.46 -8.81 17.96
CA LYS A 121 16.83 -9.70 16.85
C LYS A 121 15.92 -10.93 16.75
N SER A 122 15.50 -11.48 17.88
CA SER A 122 14.67 -12.70 17.97
C SER A 122 13.18 -12.43 17.74
N GLU A 123 12.72 -11.20 17.90
CA GLU A 123 11.33 -10.84 17.69
C GLU A 123 11.08 -10.48 16.23
N ASN A 124 10.04 -11.04 15.61
CA ASN A 124 9.70 -10.77 14.21
C ASN A 124 8.63 -9.70 14.05
N GLU A 125 7.81 -9.48 15.07
CA GLU A 125 6.69 -8.53 15.03
C GLU A 125 6.59 -7.74 16.33
N LEU A 126 6.23 -6.46 16.21
CA LEU A 126 5.85 -5.60 17.32
C LEU A 126 4.46 -5.03 17.05
N CYS A 127 3.54 -5.27 17.96
CA CYS A 127 2.21 -4.69 17.95
C CYS A 127 2.07 -3.65 19.07
N ASN A 128 1.56 -2.46 18.73
CA ASN A 128 1.45 -1.34 19.64
C ASN A 128 0.06 -0.70 19.56
N LYS A 129 -0.53 -0.41 20.72
CA LYS A 129 -1.78 0.33 20.88
C LYS A 129 -1.58 1.48 21.86
N GLY A 130 -1.83 2.71 21.41
CA GLY A 130 -1.69 3.91 22.24
C GLY A 130 -1.04 5.06 21.48
N TYR A 131 -0.98 6.23 22.08
CA TYR A 131 -0.47 7.45 21.47
C TYR A 131 0.93 7.83 21.99
N GLY A 132 1.66 8.60 21.18
CA GLY A 132 2.96 9.19 21.56
C GLY A 132 4.06 8.16 21.77
N ASN A 133 3.91 6.94 21.23
CA ASN A 133 4.89 5.88 21.43
C ASN A 133 6.07 6.03 20.46
N TYR A 134 7.24 5.61 20.93
CA TYR A 134 8.48 5.60 20.17
C TYR A 134 8.88 4.16 19.85
N ILE A 135 8.80 3.79 18.56
CA ILE A 135 9.00 2.42 18.10
C ILE A 135 10.24 2.38 17.22
N ILE A 136 11.19 1.53 17.59
CA ILE A 136 12.47 1.41 16.87
C ILE A 136 12.66 -0.04 16.40
N SER A 137 13.13 -0.19 15.16
CA SER A 137 13.64 -1.46 14.64
C SER A 137 14.93 -1.23 13.86
N THR A 138 16.00 -1.86 14.28
CA THR A 138 17.32 -1.82 13.61
C THR A 138 17.62 -3.08 12.80
N HIS A 139 16.73 -4.07 12.85
CA HIS A 139 16.92 -5.38 12.23
C HIS A 139 16.11 -5.53 10.95
N ASN A 140 16.53 -6.42 10.07
CA ASN A 140 15.85 -6.75 8.83
C ASN A 140 14.62 -7.66 9.06
N TYR A 141 13.71 -7.67 8.09
CA TYR A 141 12.53 -8.56 8.06
C TYR A 141 11.61 -8.41 9.27
N LYS A 142 11.49 -7.21 9.80
CA LYS A 142 10.63 -6.91 10.94
C LYS A 142 9.28 -6.39 10.51
N ARG A 143 8.26 -6.71 11.30
CA ARG A 143 6.91 -6.21 11.13
C ARG A 143 6.54 -5.29 12.29
N ILE A 144 6.04 -4.12 11.98
CA ILE A 144 5.56 -3.15 12.97
C ILE A 144 4.09 -2.88 12.68
N VAL A 145 3.24 -3.11 13.68
CA VAL A 145 1.82 -2.85 13.65
C VAL A 145 1.50 -1.83 14.74
N SER A 146 1.10 -0.63 14.35
CA SER A 146 0.87 0.47 15.27
C SER A 146 -0.53 1.06 15.12
N ARG A 147 -1.24 1.23 16.23
CA ARG A 147 -2.52 1.93 16.29
C ARG A 147 -2.50 3.01 17.35
N GLY A 148 -2.65 4.24 16.91
CA GLY A 148 -2.71 5.43 17.75
C GLY A 148 -1.98 6.60 17.14
N SER A 149 -2.36 7.81 17.58
CA SER A 149 -1.85 9.05 17.02
C SER A 149 -0.53 9.48 17.69
N TYR A 150 0.21 10.36 17.02
CA TYR A 150 1.48 10.92 17.49
C TYR A 150 2.59 9.88 17.73
N ASN A 151 2.47 8.68 17.18
CA ASN A 151 3.52 7.67 17.30
C ASN A 151 4.74 8.04 16.42
N TYR A 152 5.91 7.65 16.89
CA TYR A 152 7.17 7.84 16.19
C TYR A 152 7.76 6.47 15.85
N ILE A 153 7.87 6.14 14.56
CA ILE A 153 8.34 4.84 14.08
C ILE A 153 9.63 5.04 13.29
N VAL A 154 10.70 4.39 13.71
CA VAL A 154 12.01 4.43 13.04
C VAL A 154 12.45 3.02 12.69
N THR A 155 12.81 2.80 11.43
CA THR A 155 13.44 1.56 11.00
C THR A 155 14.74 1.85 10.25
N THR A 156 15.81 1.13 10.58
CA THR A 156 17.10 1.22 9.88
C THR A 156 17.48 -0.09 9.19
N GLY A 157 16.78 -1.18 9.49
CA GLY A 157 16.94 -2.47 8.82
C GLY A 157 16.19 -2.56 7.50
N GLY A 158 16.60 -3.46 6.62
CA GLY A 158 15.94 -3.70 5.33
C GLY A 158 14.77 -4.68 5.39
N SER A 159 13.94 -4.68 4.35
CA SER A 159 12.79 -5.61 4.16
C SER A 159 11.79 -5.57 5.33
N ASN A 160 11.55 -4.40 5.88
CA ASN A 160 10.60 -4.22 6.97
C ASN A 160 9.19 -3.95 6.43
N THR A 161 8.18 -4.41 7.16
CA THR A 161 6.77 -4.14 6.88
C THR A 161 6.17 -3.30 8.00
N ILE A 162 5.53 -2.19 7.65
CA ILE A 162 4.96 -1.27 8.63
C ILE A 162 3.49 -1.03 8.29
N PHE A 163 2.62 -1.31 9.26
CA PHE A 163 1.20 -0.94 9.23
C PHE A 163 0.91 0.05 10.35
N SER A 164 0.52 1.26 9.98
CA SER A 164 0.24 2.32 10.95
C SER A 164 -1.16 2.89 10.76
N ILE A 165 -1.92 2.95 11.85
CA ILE A 165 -3.23 3.63 11.89
C ILE A 165 -3.19 4.70 12.98
N GLY A 166 -3.26 5.96 12.59
CA GLY A 166 -3.30 7.10 13.51
C GLY A 166 -2.82 8.39 12.88
N ASP A 167 -3.35 9.48 13.36
CA ASP A 167 -3.01 10.82 12.89
C ASP A 167 -1.68 11.32 13.46
N ALA A 168 -1.07 12.26 12.76
CA ALA A 168 0.15 12.93 13.18
C ALA A 168 1.31 11.97 13.54
N THR A 169 1.33 10.80 12.90
CA THR A 169 2.40 9.81 13.09
C THR A 169 3.66 10.22 12.31
N ASN A 170 4.82 10.04 12.92
CA ASN A 170 6.11 10.29 12.30
C ASN A 170 6.76 8.95 11.95
N ILE A 171 6.97 8.67 10.67
CA ILE A 171 7.54 7.40 10.19
C ILE A 171 8.81 7.70 9.42
N ASN A 172 9.92 7.15 9.87
CA ASN A 172 11.24 7.29 9.25
C ASN A 172 11.85 5.93 8.94
N CYS A 173 11.92 5.58 7.66
CA CYS A 173 12.48 4.32 7.19
C CYS A 173 13.77 4.58 6.41
N ILE A 174 14.90 4.25 7.01
CA ILE A 174 16.25 4.45 6.45
C ILE A 174 16.76 3.17 5.78
N GLY A 175 16.10 2.05 6.01
CA GLY A 175 16.47 0.75 5.42
C GLY A 175 15.89 0.52 4.04
N SER A 176 16.51 -0.37 3.28
CA SER A 176 16.04 -0.75 1.93
C SER A 176 14.84 -1.70 1.95
N SER A 177 14.08 -1.72 0.84
CA SER A 177 12.96 -2.67 0.63
C SER A 177 11.86 -2.58 1.69
N THR A 178 11.52 -1.37 2.15
CA THR A 178 10.45 -1.18 3.12
C THR A 178 9.09 -1.21 2.45
N TYR A 179 8.15 -1.95 3.05
CA TYR A 179 6.74 -1.92 2.72
C TYR A 179 5.96 -1.14 3.79
N LEU A 180 5.27 -0.08 3.39
CA LEU A 180 4.54 0.79 4.32
C LEU A 180 3.08 0.96 3.90
N VAL A 181 2.15 0.74 4.82
CA VAL A 181 0.79 1.26 4.70
C VAL A 181 0.48 2.13 5.92
N SER A 182 0.18 3.39 5.67
CA SER A 182 -0.18 4.36 6.72
C SER A 182 -1.58 4.92 6.48
N ILE A 183 -2.41 4.86 7.51
CA ILE A 183 -3.78 5.39 7.51
C ILE A 183 -3.87 6.44 8.60
N GLY A 184 -3.88 7.72 8.21
CA GLY A 184 -3.95 8.85 9.11
C GLY A 184 -3.55 10.14 8.43
N SER A 185 -4.02 11.24 8.97
CA SER A 185 -3.78 12.59 8.47
C SER A 185 -2.66 13.30 9.25
N ARG A 186 -2.08 14.34 8.69
CA ARG A 186 -1.05 15.19 9.29
C ARG A 186 0.23 14.43 9.68
N SER A 187 0.49 13.28 9.05
CA SER A 187 1.67 12.47 9.31
C SER A 187 2.89 12.97 8.55
N LYS A 188 4.08 12.74 9.12
CA LYS A 188 5.37 12.98 8.45
C LYS A 188 5.99 11.64 8.12
N ILE A 189 6.31 11.41 6.85
CA ILE A 189 6.79 10.12 6.36
C ILE A 189 8.05 10.34 5.54
N SER A 190 9.14 9.69 5.92
CA SER A 190 10.40 9.68 5.19
C SER A 190 10.76 8.25 4.81
N LEU A 191 10.99 7.99 3.53
CA LEU A 191 11.32 6.68 2.99
C LEU A 191 12.59 6.76 2.16
N ASP A 192 13.48 5.81 2.41
CA ASP A 192 14.77 5.66 1.76
C ASP A 192 14.81 4.32 1.02
N HIS A 193 15.56 4.23 -0.09
CA HIS A 193 15.91 3.03 -0.85
C HIS A 193 14.81 1.95 -1.05
N ASN A 194 14.40 1.70 -2.28
CA ASN A 194 13.53 0.58 -2.67
C ASN A 194 12.30 0.41 -1.75
N PHE A 195 11.40 1.35 -1.76
CA PHE A 195 10.20 1.29 -0.95
C PHE A 195 8.95 1.02 -1.80
N THR A 196 7.93 0.46 -1.16
CA THR A 196 6.55 0.45 -1.66
C THR A 196 5.65 0.99 -0.56
N ALA A 197 4.94 2.07 -0.85
CA ALA A 197 4.11 2.72 0.16
C ALA A 197 2.69 3.03 -0.36
N ALA A 198 1.70 2.83 0.49
CA ALA A 198 0.33 3.29 0.29
C ALA A 198 -0.11 4.13 1.50
N LEU A 199 -0.46 5.37 1.23
CA LEU A 199 -0.78 6.36 2.25
C LEU A 199 -2.23 6.82 2.09
N TYR A 200 -2.96 6.86 3.20
CA TYR A 200 -4.37 7.27 3.25
C TYR A 200 -4.56 8.33 4.32
N GLY A 201 -5.10 9.48 3.91
CA GLY A 201 -5.40 10.61 4.79
C GLY A 201 -4.79 11.91 4.30
N ASN A 202 -5.33 13.01 4.80
CA ASN A 202 -5.08 14.35 4.28
C ASN A 202 -3.90 15.04 5.01
N ASN A 203 -3.34 16.08 4.38
CA ASN A 203 -2.30 16.93 4.97
C ASN A 203 -1.04 16.16 5.38
N ASN A 204 -0.71 15.07 4.71
CA ASN A 204 0.51 14.32 4.99
C ASN A 204 1.71 14.99 4.30
N LYS A 205 2.85 15.01 5.02
CA LYS A 205 4.14 15.46 4.48
C LYS A 205 5.04 14.25 4.23
N ILE A 206 5.43 14.06 2.97
CA ILE A 206 6.12 12.86 2.53
C ILE A 206 7.45 13.26 1.88
N THR A 207 8.53 12.62 2.27
CA THR A 207 9.84 12.79 1.66
C THR A 207 10.37 11.45 1.21
N LEU A 208 10.73 11.35 -0.06
CA LEU A 208 11.27 10.16 -0.69
C LEU A 208 12.70 10.46 -1.12
N SER A 209 13.65 9.70 -0.61
CA SER A 209 15.07 9.88 -0.87
C SER A 209 15.65 8.61 -1.50
N TYR A 210 16.71 8.77 -2.30
CA TYR A 210 17.42 7.69 -2.98
C TYR A 210 16.60 6.91 -4.03
N ASN A 211 17.29 6.01 -4.75
CA ASN A 211 16.78 5.41 -5.98
C ASN A 211 15.77 4.30 -5.75
N HIS A 212 14.82 4.19 -6.67
CA HIS A 212 13.77 3.19 -6.79
C HIS A 212 12.74 3.19 -5.67
N GLY A 213 11.51 3.30 -6.06
CA GLY A 213 10.39 3.20 -5.13
C GLY A 213 9.04 3.44 -5.80
N SER A 214 7.99 3.02 -5.13
CA SER A 214 6.61 3.26 -5.56
C SER A 214 5.80 3.79 -4.39
N ILE A 215 5.03 4.85 -4.64
CA ILE A 215 4.12 5.42 -3.67
C ILE A 215 2.75 5.70 -4.30
N ILE A 216 1.70 5.37 -3.55
CA ILE A 216 0.33 5.79 -3.83
C ILE A 216 -0.14 6.62 -2.65
N SER A 217 -0.47 7.89 -2.89
CA SER A 217 -1.03 8.80 -1.89
C SER A 217 -2.52 9.04 -2.16
N ASN A 218 -3.36 8.56 -1.25
CA ASN A 218 -4.82 8.69 -1.31
C ASN A 218 -5.30 9.71 -0.28
N GLY A 219 -5.01 10.98 -0.50
CA GLY A 219 -5.37 12.05 0.42
C GLY A 219 -5.26 13.42 -0.23
N ASN A 220 -5.98 14.38 0.32
CA ASN A 220 -5.98 15.76 -0.15
C ASN A 220 -4.92 16.58 0.60
N ASP A 221 -4.51 17.69 -0.01
CA ASP A 221 -3.61 18.69 0.60
C ASP A 221 -2.28 18.08 1.07
N CYS A 222 -1.82 17.00 0.44
CA CYS A 222 -0.56 16.36 0.79
C CYS A 222 0.63 17.08 0.13
N PHE A 223 1.76 17.13 0.84
CA PHE A 223 3.01 17.66 0.32
C PHE A 223 4.02 16.53 0.12
N ILE A 224 4.36 16.24 -1.13
CA ILE A 224 5.25 15.14 -1.50
C ILE A 224 6.52 15.71 -2.10
N THR A 225 7.67 15.38 -1.52
CA THR A 225 8.98 15.73 -2.06
C THR A 225 9.71 14.45 -2.47
N ILE A 226 10.10 14.38 -3.73
CA ILE A 226 10.86 13.28 -4.32
C ILE A 226 12.27 13.79 -4.62
N ILE A 227 13.27 13.34 -3.87
CA ILE A 227 14.69 13.67 -4.07
C ILE A 227 15.37 12.38 -4.52
N SER A 228 14.98 11.90 -5.71
CA SER A 228 15.32 10.55 -6.12
C SER A 228 15.14 10.33 -7.61
N ASN A 229 15.84 9.33 -8.14
CA ASN A 229 15.60 8.82 -9.47
C ASN A 229 14.74 7.55 -9.41
N TYR A 230 13.98 7.30 -10.49
CA TYR A 230 13.18 6.07 -10.69
C TYR A 230 12.09 5.82 -9.63
N VAL A 231 11.52 6.87 -9.08
CA VAL A 231 10.33 6.79 -8.22
C VAL A 231 9.07 6.88 -9.08
N ARG A 232 8.13 5.97 -8.84
CA ARG A 232 6.77 6.07 -9.34
C ARG A 232 5.87 6.63 -8.24
N CYS A 233 5.30 7.81 -8.47
CA CYS A 233 4.39 8.47 -7.56
C CYS A 233 3.00 8.59 -8.18
N GLU A 234 2.00 8.07 -7.52
CA GLU A 234 0.60 8.21 -7.87
C GLU A 234 -0.14 8.97 -6.76
N THR A 235 -0.94 9.98 -7.13
CA THR A 235 -1.81 10.70 -6.20
C THR A 235 -3.27 10.58 -6.65
N ASN A 236 -4.16 10.25 -5.71
CA ASN A 236 -5.60 10.06 -5.94
C ASN A 236 -6.47 11.04 -5.13
N GLY A 237 -5.92 12.16 -4.69
CA GLY A 237 -6.63 13.19 -3.95
C GLY A 237 -6.40 14.56 -4.59
N GLU A 238 -7.03 15.59 -4.05
CA GLU A 238 -7.02 16.93 -4.59
C GLU A 238 -6.05 17.86 -3.87
N ASN A 239 -5.63 18.95 -4.54
CA ASN A 239 -4.80 20.02 -4.01
C ASN A 239 -3.43 19.52 -3.48
N ASN A 240 -2.91 18.44 -4.03
CA ASN A 240 -1.60 17.95 -3.60
C ASN A 240 -0.48 18.77 -4.23
N LYS A 241 0.62 18.93 -3.48
CA LYS A 241 1.83 19.55 -3.99
C LYS A 241 2.94 18.53 -4.09
N ILE A 242 3.42 18.31 -5.32
CA ILE A 242 4.44 17.31 -5.63
C ILE A 242 5.68 18.01 -6.16
N ASN A 243 6.77 17.96 -5.39
CA ASN A 243 8.06 18.52 -5.77
C ASN A 243 9.02 17.38 -6.14
N VAL A 244 9.50 17.37 -7.37
CA VAL A 244 10.36 16.31 -7.92
C VAL A 244 11.72 16.86 -8.22
N ILE A 245 12.74 16.26 -7.61
CA ILE A 245 14.16 16.53 -7.86
C ILE A 245 14.79 15.20 -8.26
N GLY A 246 15.01 15.01 -9.57
CA GLY A 246 15.48 13.76 -10.16
C GLY A 246 14.52 13.18 -11.19
N ASN A 247 14.85 12.02 -11.72
CA ASN A 247 14.11 11.42 -12.84
C ASN A 247 13.06 10.44 -12.33
N SER A 248 11.78 10.74 -12.51
CA SER A 248 10.69 9.99 -11.89
C SER A 248 9.43 9.99 -12.75
N ILE A 249 8.49 9.14 -12.39
CA ILE A 249 7.19 9.01 -13.06
C ILE A 249 6.11 9.50 -12.10
N ILE A 250 5.36 10.52 -12.50
CA ILE A 250 4.32 11.16 -11.66
C ILE A 250 2.96 11.00 -12.34
N ASP A 251 2.04 10.33 -11.68
CA ASP A 251 0.64 10.17 -12.08
C ASP A 251 -0.27 10.89 -11.10
N SER A 252 -0.56 12.15 -11.38
CA SER A 252 -1.45 12.99 -10.57
C SER A 252 -2.88 12.82 -11.08
N LYS A 253 -3.66 11.99 -10.40
CA LYS A 253 -5.06 11.69 -10.74
C LYS A 253 -6.05 12.59 -10.00
N GLY A 254 -5.57 13.46 -9.14
CA GLY A 254 -6.36 14.48 -8.46
C GLY A 254 -6.50 15.75 -9.28
N ILE A 255 -7.48 16.58 -8.92
CA ILE A 255 -7.65 17.91 -9.50
C ILE A 255 -6.92 18.96 -8.66
N ASN A 256 -6.55 20.08 -9.30
CA ASN A 256 -5.88 21.22 -8.68
C ASN A 256 -4.53 20.86 -8.00
N ASP A 257 -3.88 19.81 -8.45
CA ASP A 257 -2.55 19.46 -7.94
C ASP A 257 -1.48 20.42 -8.49
N GLU A 258 -0.43 20.66 -7.72
CA GLU A 258 0.74 21.43 -8.13
C GLU A 258 1.96 20.52 -8.30
N LEU A 259 2.48 20.40 -9.52
CA LEU A 259 3.68 19.65 -9.85
C LEU A 259 4.85 20.62 -10.09
N ILE A 260 5.92 20.47 -9.33
CA ILE A 260 7.17 21.21 -9.50
C ILE A 260 8.23 20.21 -9.95
N LEU A 261 8.66 20.32 -11.20
CA LEU A 261 9.52 19.35 -11.86
C LEU A 261 10.94 19.93 -12.03
N ASN A 262 11.89 19.33 -11.33
CA ASN A 262 13.31 19.69 -11.36
C ASN A 262 14.17 18.44 -11.55
N GLY A 263 14.24 17.96 -12.77
CA GLY A 263 15.04 16.79 -13.18
C GLY A 263 15.27 16.84 -14.68
N ASP A 264 16.08 15.93 -15.19
CA ASP A 264 16.44 15.89 -16.61
C ASP A 264 15.46 15.06 -17.45
N ASP A 265 14.79 14.10 -16.82
CA ASP A 265 13.86 13.18 -17.49
C ASP A 265 12.71 12.76 -16.55
N ILE A 266 11.61 13.49 -16.63
CA ILE A 266 10.44 13.24 -15.79
C ILE A 266 9.24 12.93 -16.69
N MET A 267 8.58 11.79 -16.46
CA MET A 267 7.29 11.50 -17.06
C MET A 267 6.18 11.92 -16.09
N PHE A 268 5.17 12.62 -16.60
CA PHE A 268 4.06 13.04 -15.77
C PHE A 268 2.73 13.02 -16.52
N ARG A 269 1.66 12.84 -15.77
CA ARG A 269 0.27 13.04 -16.18
C ARG A 269 -0.46 13.79 -15.08
N ALA A 270 -1.35 14.69 -15.45
CA ALA A 270 -2.12 15.47 -14.50
C ALA A 270 -3.55 15.73 -14.99
N LYS A 271 -4.46 16.00 -14.05
CA LYS A 271 -5.86 16.34 -14.30
C LYS A 271 -6.03 17.82 -14.58
N TYR A 272 -7.19 18.13 -15.18
CA TYR A 272 -7.63 19.51 -15.42
C TYR A 272 -7.56 20.39 -14.17
N GLY A 273 -7.14 21.63 -14.32
CA GLY A 273 -6.95 22.59 -13.23
C GLY A 273 -5.60 22.48 -12.51
N SER A 274 -4.86 21.40 -12.69
CA SER A 274 -3.54 21.23 -12.08
C SER A 274 -2.52 22.20 -12.67
N ALA A 275 -1.51 22.56 -11.86
CA ALA A 275 -0.45 23.47 -12.25
C ALA A 275 0.89 22.75 -12.38
N ILE A 276 1.58 22.97 -13.49
CA ILE A 276 2.88 22.41 -13.79
C ILE A 276 3.93 23.53 -13.81
N THR A 277 4.97 23.39 -13.04
CA THR A 277 6.11 24.30 -13.03
C THR A 277 7.40 23.51 -13.28
N CYS A 278 8.07 23.79 -14.38
CA CYS A 278 9.40 23.23 -14.65
C CYS A 278 10.47 24.28 -14.41
N VAL A 279 11.66 23.85 -14.02
CA VAL A 279 12.77 24.77 -13.78
C VAL A 279 13.06 25.62 -15.02
N GLY A 280 13.17 26.94 -14.84
CA GLY A 280 13.43 27.91 -15.91
C GLY A 280 12.20 28.21 -16.79
N ARG A 281 11.02 27.70 -16.49
CA ARG A 281 9.79 27.94 -17.25
C ARG A 281 8.71 28.61 -16.40
N LYS A 282 7.77 29.29 -17.09
CA LYS A 282 6.56 29.83 -16.45
C LYS A 282 5.64 28.67 -16.04
N LYS A 283 4.89 28.90 -14.97
CA LYS A 283 3.80 27.99 -14.53
C LYS A 283 2.79 27.82 -15.68
N MET A 284 2.46 26.55 -15.95
CA MET A 284 1.47 26.14 -16.94
C MET A 284 0.27 25.52 -16.23
N ILE A 285 -0.92 25.66 -16.81
CA ILE A 285 -2.14 25.06 -16.29
C ILE A 285 -2.56 23.93 -17.24
N VAL A 286 -3.04 22.84 -16.69
CA VAL A 286 -3.66 21.76 -17.44
C VAL A 286 -5.06 22.20 -17.82
N ASP A 287 -5.23 22.70 -19.05
CA ASP A 287 -6.46 23.31 -19.56
C ASP A 287 -6.74 22.97 -21.03
N ASP A 288 -6.11 21.91 -21.53
CA ASP A 288 -6.17 21.42 -22.91
C ASP A 288 -5.67 22.38 -24.00
N LYS A 289 -5.07 23.53 -23.61
CA LYS A 289 -4.42 24.45 -24.56
C LYS A 289 -2.96 24.13 -24.79
N CYS A 290 -2.19 23.94 -23.68
CA CYS A 290 -0.77 23.62 -23.73
C CYS A 290 -0.48 22.24 -23.18
N ILE A 291 -1.18 21.82 -22.13
CA ILE A 291 -1.07 20.52 -21.48
C ILE A 291 -2.47 19.94 -21.33
N ALA A 292 -2.75 18.90 -22.10
CA ALA A 292 -4.05 18.23 -22.08
C ALA A 292 -4.21 17.37 -20.81
N SER A 293 -5.42 17.37 -20.26
CA SER A 293 -5.79 16.54 -19.14
C SER A 293 -5.63 15.05 -19.46
N ASP A 294 -5.23 14.25 -18.47
CA ASP A 294 -5.10 12.79 -18.55
C ASP A 294 -4.14 12.28 -19.64
N THR A 295 -3.31 13.15 -20.19
CA THR A 295 -2.31 12.83 -21.19
C THR A 295 -0.95 12.72 -20.54
N TRP A 296 -0.20 11.68 -20.93
CA TRP A 296 1.19 11.54 -20.48
C TRP A 296 2.09 12.51 -21.24
N TYR A 297 2.98 13.16 -20.51
CA TYR A 297 4.02 14.03 -21.01
C TYR A 297 5.38 13.59 -20.48
N ARG A 298 6.41 13.85 -21.27
CA ARG A 298 7.79 13.73 -20.86
C ARG A 298 8.43 15.12 -20.83
N TYR A 299 8.93 15.50 -19.66
CA TYR A 299 9.83 16.62 -19.51
C TYR A 299 11.25 16.12 -19.63
N PHE A 300 11.95 16.54 -20.71
CA PHE A 300 13.27 16.05 -21.04
C PHE A 300 14.17 17.23 -21.41
N TYR A 301 15.22 17.47 -20.63
CA TYR A 301 16.15 18.59 -20.78
C TYR A 301 15.48 19.92 -21.13
N GLY A 302 14.51 20.33 -20.36
CA GLY A 302 13.80 21.59 -20.58
C GLY A 302 12.66 21.56 -21.60
N ASN A 303 12.39 20.46 -22.29
CA ASN A 303 11.31 20.33 -23.28
C ASN A 303 10.18 19.45 -22.75
N ILE A 304 8.94 19.87 -23.01
CA ILE A 304 7.73 19.07 -22.70
C ILE A 304 7.14 18.60 -24.00
N GLN A 305 6.89 17.31 -24.12
CA GLN A 305 6.25 16.71 -25.28
C GLN A 305 5.29 15.60 -24.86
N PRO A 306 4.18 15.39 -25.58
CA PRO A 306 3.31 14.25 -25.37
C PRO A 306 4.09 12.94 -25.46
N TYR A 307 3.75 11.97 -24.60
CA TYR A 307 4.44 10.69 -24.53
C TYR A 307 3.44 9.53 -24.52
N ASN A 308 3.60 8.58 -25.43
CA ASN A 308 2.83 7.34 -25.44
C ASN A 308 3.51 6.33 -24.51
N MET A 309 2.91 6.10 -23.37
CA MET A 309 3.29 5.01 -22.47
C MET A 309 2.71 3.70 -23.04
N ASN A 310 3.50 2.96 -23.79
CA ASN A 310 3.18 1.55 -24.07
C ASN A 310 3.37 0.80 -22.74
N MET A 311 2.25 0.52 -22.03
CA MET A 311 2.24 -0.30 -20.81
C MET A 311 2.20 -1.77 -21.15
#